data_00a1938267af27ec9026e871e4ee7cf9
#
_entry.id   00a1938267af27ec9026e871e4ee7cf9
#
_cell.length_a   1.000
_cell.length_b   1.000
_cell.length_c   1.000
_cell.angle_alpha   90.00
_cell.angle_beta   90.00
_cell.angle_gamma   90.00
#
_symmetry.space_group_name_H-M   'P 1'
#
loop_
_entity.id
_entity.type
_entity.pdbx_description
1 polymer ?
#
loop_
_entity_poly.entity_id
_entity_poly.type
_entity_poly.pdbx_seq_one_letter_code
_entity_poly.pdbx_strand_id
1 'polypeptide(L)'
;MEDTEYGDLSLDCHRSVNERQRTRCFTDVYTRMHPDRPAPTITTKCHSISNGRFGHYDVSQNRGISLREAAILQSFPDNYLFYPLDQIEPIARMIGNAVPPKLAEFYSRYLWNSVS
;
A
#
# COMPACT_ATOMS: atom_id res chain seq x y z
N MET A 1 14.89 2.45 17.94
CA MET A 1 14.55 3.41 18.94
C MET A 1 13.46 4.31 18.40
N GLU A 2 12.53 4.03 18.76
CA GLU A 2 11.30 4.22 19.49
C GLU A 2 10.31 5.00 18.67
N ASP A 3 9.61 4.26 17.84
CA ASP A 3 8.37 4.72 17.25
C ASP A 3 7.21 4.42 18.22
N THR A 4 7.36 4.85 19.48
CA THR A 4 6.35 4.65 20.50
C THR A 4 5.06 5.43 20.21
N GLU A 5 5.15 6.50 19.45
CA GLU A 5 3.99 7.28 19.04
C GLU A 5 3.15 6.58 17.94
N TYR A 6 3.80 5.73 17.13
CA TYR A 6 3.16 4.92 16.10
C TYR A 6 3.20 3.42 16.38
N GLY A 7 3.57 3.02 17.59
CA GLY A 7 3.75 1.63 17.99
C GLY A 7 2.49 0.77 17.90
N ASP A 8 1.33 1.37 17.92
CA ASP A 8 0.04 0.69 17.71
C ASP A 8 -0.75 1.34 16.59
N LEU A 9 -0.24 1.22 15.37
CA LEU A 9 -0.92 1.67 14.15
C LEU A 9 -1.96 0.66 13.64
N SER A 10 -2.29 -0.35 14.44
CA SER A 10 -3.27 -1.36 14.04
C SER A 10 -4.68 -0.77 13.94
N LEU A 11 -5.45 -1.30 13.01
CA LEU A 11 -6.88 -1.06 12.96
C LEU A 11 -7.57 -1.77 14.13
N ASP A 12 -8.64 -1.22 14.66
CA ASP A 12 -9.35 -1.80 15.80
C ASP A 12 -9.79 -3.25 15.56
N CYS A 13 -10.18 -3.56 14.33
CA CYS A 13 -10.52 -4.93 13.91
C CYS A 13 -9.33 -5.90 13.92
N HIS A 14 -8.10 -5.38 13.93
CA HIS A 14 -6.88 -6.21 13.90
C HIS A 14 -6.20 -6.34 15.27
N ARG A 15 -6.63 -5.59 16.29
CA ARG A 15 -5.99 -5.63 17.62
C ARG A 15 -5.95 -7.03 18.21
N SER A 16 -7.07 -7.76 18.16
CA SER A 16 -7.14 -9.12 18.67
C SER A 16 -6.24 -10.11 17.91
N VAL A 17 -6.04 -9.88 16.62
CA VAL A 17 -5.15 -10.70 15.79
C VAL A 17 -3.69 -10.38 16.11
N ASN A 18 -3.34 -9.09 16.23
CA ASN A 18 -2.00 -8.65 16.59
C ASN A 18 -1.58 -9.14 17.98
N GLU A 19 -2.48 -9.14 18.95
CA GLU A 19 -2.21 -9.67 20.30
C GLU A 19 -1.92 -11.16 20.29
N ARG A 20 -2.66 -11.95 19.50
CA ARG A 20 -2.42 -13.39 19.33
C ARG A 20 -1.12 -13.72 18.60
N GLN A 21 -0.66 -12.81 17.74
CA GLN A 21 0.55 -12.99 16.92
C GLN A 21 1.81 -12.37 17.54
N ARG A 22 1.71 -11.70 18.66
CA ARG A 22 2.86 -11.09 19.36
C ARG A 22 4.00 -12.06 19.67
N THR A 23 3.72 -13.36 19.69
CA THR A 23 4.70 -14.42 19.90
C THR A 23 5.30 -14.98 18.61
N ARG A 24 4.85 -14.54 17.44
CA ARG A 24 5.35 -14.97 16.13
C ARG A 24 5.97 -13.78 15.38
N CYS A 25 7.01 -14.04 14.62
CA CYS A 25 7.93 -13.09 13.98
C CYS A 25 7.35 -12.05 12.99
N PHE A 26 6.04 -11.86 12.92
CA PHE A 26 5.39 -10.96 11.97
C PHE A 26 4.54 -9.91 12.70
N THR A 27 5.21 -8.94 13.32
CA THR A 27 4.55 -7.89 14.08
C THR A 27 3.94 -6.77 13.24
N ASP A 28 4.24 -6.75 11.94
CA ASP A 28 3.89 -5.65 11.03
C ASP A 28 2.84 -5.98 9.97
N VAL A 29 2.19 -7.14 10.06
CA VAL A 29 1.28 -7.64 9.01
C VAL A 29 -0.06 -6.91 8.98
N TYR A 30 -0.52 -6.39 10.12
CA TYR A 30 -1.83 -5.72 10.25
C TYR A 30 -1.64 -4.32 10.83
N THR A 31 -0.93 -3.46 10.11
CA THR A 31 -0.58 -2.13 10.59
C THR A 31 -1.04 -1.04 9.64
N ARG A 32 -1.05 0.19 10.14
CA ARG A 32 -1.21 1.39 9.32
C ARG A 32 0.11 1.76 8.66
N MET A 33 0.01 2.45 7.52
CA MET A 33 1.16 3.09 6.90
C MET A 33 1.64 4.25 7.77
N HIS A 34 2.94 4.51 7.74
CA HIS A 34 3.52 5.66 8.43
C HIS A 34 3.44 6.91 7.52
N PRO A 35 3.02 8.08 8.03
CA PRO A 35 2.85 9.28 7.20
C PRO A 35 4.15 9.79 6.58
N ASP A 36 5.28 9.62 7.26
CA ASP A 36 6.58 10.17 6.87
C ASP A 36 7.56 9.13 6.31
N ARG A 37 7.09 7.93 6.00
CA ARG A 37 7.89 6.86 5.41
C ARG A 37 7.32 6.41 4.08
N PRO A 38 8.14 5.84 3.20
CA PRO A 38 7.63 5.22 1.98
C PRO A 38 6.57 4.16 2.30
N ALA A 39 5.54 4.11 1.48
CA ALA A 39 4.54 3.06 1.58
C ALA A 39 5.16 1.66 1.36
N PRO A 40 4.61 0.62 1.99
CA PRO A 40 5.01 -0.74 1.66
C PRO A 40 4.69 -1.05 0.19
N THR A 41 5.35 -2.06 -0.35
CA THR A 41 5.09 -2.53 -1.72
C THR A 41 3.61 -2.83 -1.93
N ILE A 42 3.00 -2.16 -2.89
CA ILE A 42 1.59 -2.37 -3.22
C ILE A 42 1.42 -3.75 -3.85
N THR A 43 0.51 -4.53 -3.29
CA THR A 43 0.20 -5.89 -3.75
C THR A 43 -1.15 -5.98 -4.43
N THR A 44 -1.43 -7.09 -5.08
CA THR A 44 -2.73 -7.37 -5.70
C THR A 44 -3.90 -7.45 -4.71
N LYS A 45 -3.61 -7.49 -3.41
CA LYS A 45 -4.58 -7.50 -2.32
C LYS A 45 -4.57 -6.21 -1.48
N CYS A 46 -4.09 -5.11 -2.04
CA CYS A 46 -3.97 -3.84 -1.34
C CYS A 46 -5.30 -3.27 -0.82
N HIS A 47 -6.43 -3.70 -1.37
CA HIS A 47 -7.77 -3.32 -0.91
C HIS A 47 -8.23 -4.09 0.34
N SER A 48 -7.55 -5.19 0.67
CA SER A 48 -7.98 -6.07 1.75
C SER A 48 -7.27 -5.73 3.05
N ILE A 49 -8.03 -5.31 4.05
CA ILE A 49 -7.54 -5.00 5.38
C ILE A 49 -6.88 -6.22 6.05
N SER A 50 -7.34 -7.42 5.71
CA SER A 50 -6.82 -8.67 6.27
C SER A 50 -5.49 -9.14 5.65
N ASN A 51 -5.03 -8.51 4.58
CA ASN A 51 -3.84 -8.93 3.85
C ASN A 51 -2.63 -8.00 4.01
N GLY A 52 -2.59 -7.22 5.08
CA GLY A 52 -1.34 -6.55 5.38
C GLY A 52 -1.40 -5.10 5.85
N ARG A 53 -0.41 -4.34 5.48
CA ARG A 53 0.04 -3.06 6.02
C ARG A 53 -0.63 -1.85 5.37
N PHE A 54 -1.84 -2.01 4.85
CA PHE A 54 -2.50 -1.00 4.04
C PHE A 54 -3.56 -0.21 4.82
N GLY A 55 -3.41 -0.12 6.14
CA GLY A 55 -4.21 0.80 6.96
C GLY A 55 -3.86 2.25 6.64
N HIS A 56 -4.88 3.08 6.53
CA HIS A 56 -4.69 4.51 6.28
C HIS A 56 -3.85 5.15 7.39
N TYR A 57 -2.89 5.99 7.04
CA TYR A 57 -1.96 6.60 8.00
C TYR A 57 -2.65 7.51 9.02
N ASP A 58 -3.74 8.15 8.64
CA ASP A 58 -4.52 9.01 9.54
C ASP A 58 -5.32 8.15 10.50
N VAL A 59 -4.98 8.23 11.78
CA VAL A 59 -5.59 7.43 12.86
C VAL A 59 -7.08 7.71 13.02
N SER A 60 -7.55 8.90 12.66
CA SER A 60 -8.97 9.25 12.69
C SER A 60 -9.78 8.49 11.63
N GLN A 61 -9.12 8.00 10.58
CA GLN A 61 -9.72 7.19 9.52
C GLN A 61 -9.42 5.70 9.77
N ASN A 62 -10.33 5.03 10.44
CA ASN A 62 -10.17 3.61 10.78
C ASN A 62 -10.53 2.72 9.57
N ARG A 63 -9.75 2.80 8.51
CA ARG A 63 -9.96 2.09 7.23
C ARG A 63 -8.65 1.68 6.56
N GLY A 64 -8.73 0.78 5.61
CA GLY A 64 -7.66 0.56 4.65
C GLY A 64 -7.58 1.69 3.61
N ILE A 65 -6.52 1.68 2.79
CA ILE A 65 -6.42 2.61 1.66
C ILE A 65 -7.45 2.26 0.57
N SER A 66 -7.90 3.27 -0.14
CA SER A 66 -8.73 3.08 -1.34
C SER A 66 -7.87 2.64 -2.53
N LEU A 67 -8.52 2.09 -3.55
CA LEU A 67 -7.83 1.75 -4.80
C LEU A 67 -7.23 2.97 -5.49
N ARG A 68 -7.86 4.14 -5.36
CA ARG A 68 -7.30 5.39 -5.90
C ARG A 68 -6.02 5.79 -5.16
N GLU A 69 -6.01 5.70 -3.84
CA GLU A 69 -4.82 5.94 -3.03
C GLU A 69 -3.71 4.94 -3.36
N ALA A 70 -4.04 3.66 -3.53
CA ALA A 70 -3.08 2.65 -3.96
C ALA A 70 -2.48 2.95 -5.34
N ALA A 71 -3.30 3.39 -6.29
CA ALA A 71 -2.83 3.79 -7.62
C ALA A 71 -1.89 5.00 -7.56
N ILE A 72 -2.20 5.99 -6.74
CA ILE A 72 -1.34 7.17 -6.52
C ILE A 72 0.00 6.75 -5.92
N LEU A 73 -0.01 5.86 -4.93
CA LEU A 73 1.22 5.31 -4.35
C LEU A 73 2.07 4.54 -5.36
N GLN A 74 1.44 3.90 -6.34
CA GLN A 74 2.11 3.28 -7.49
C GLN A 74 2.53 4.30 -8.57
N SER A 75 2.33 5.58 -8.34
CA SER A 75 2.63 6.67 -9.26
C SER A 75 1.79 6.72 -10.54
N PHE A 76 0.62 6.12 -10.55
CA PHE A 76 -0.35 6.39 -11.62
C PHE A 76 -0.83 7.83 -11.57
N PRO A 77 -1.13 8.44 -12.72
CA PRO A 77 -1.81 9.74 -12.75
C PRO A 77 -3.14 9.66 -12.00
N ASP A 78 -3.52 10.74 -11.33
CA ASP A 78 -4.76 10.80 -10.54
C ASP A 78 -6.04 10.68 -11.39
N ASN A 79 -5.94 10.98 -12.68
CA ASN A 79 -7.03 10.85 -13.65
C ASN A 79 -7.00 9.51 -14.43
N TYR A 80 -6.11 8.59 -14.09
CA TYR A 80 -6.05 7.29 -14.76
C TYR A 80 -7.29 6.46 -14.47
N LEU A 81 -7.90 5.91 -15.51
CA LEU A 81 -9.12 5.11 -15.41
C LEU A 81 -8.81 3.62 -15.50
N PHE A 82 -9.35 2.87 -14.55
CA PHE A 82 -9.28 1.41 -14.54
C PHE A 82 -10.66 0.84 -14.92
N TYR A 83 -10.67 -0.22 -15.70
CA TYR A 83 -11.89 -0.93 -16.10
C TYR A 83 -11.80 -2.40 -15.68
N PRO A 84 -12.92 -3.01 -15.27
CA PRO A 84 -14.26 -2.41 -15.05
C PRO A 84 -14.29 -1.57 -13.76
N LEU A 85 -14.99 -0.43 -13.78
CA LEU A 85 -15.00 0.54 -12.68
C LEU A 85 -15.66 0.05 -11.39
N ASP A 86 -16.52 -0.95 -11.48
CA ASP A 86 -17.34 -1.50 -10.41
C ASP A 86 -16.72 -2.73 -9.73
N GLN A 87 -15.57 -3.20 -10.20
CA GLN A 87 -14.94 -4.43 -9.70
C GLN A 87 -13.63 -4.14 -8.98
N ILE A 88 -13.65 -4.29 -7.67
CA ILE A 88 -12.51 -3.97 -6.80
C ILE A 88 -11.31 -4.91 -7.04
N GLU A 89 -11.55 -6.22 -7.11
CA GLU A 89 -10.46 -7.20 -7.22
C GLU A 89 -9.65 -7.11 -8.52
N PRO A 90 -10.28 -7.01 -9.71
CA PRO A 90 -9.53 -6.81 -10.93
C PRO A 90 -8.70 -5.52 -10.94
N ILE A 91 -9.25 -4.42 -10.43
CA ILE A 91 -8.53 -3.14 -10.34
C ILE A 91 -7.34 -3.26 -9.38
N ALA A 92 -7.54 -3.83 -8.20
CA ALA A 92 -6.47 -4.06 -7.23
C ALA A 92 -5.34 -4.92 -7.82
N ARG A 93 -5.70 -5.92 -8.61
CA ARG A 93 -4.74 -6.78 -9.32
C ARG A 93 -3.96 -6.02 -10.39
N MET A 94 -4.62 -5.17 -11.15
CA MET A 94 -3.94 -4.30 -12.14
C MET A 94 -2.93 -3.38 -11.45
N ILE A 95 -3.33 -2.73 -10.36
CA ILE A 95 -2.46 -1.82 -9.61
C ILE A 95 -1.27 -2.58 -9.01
N GLY A 96 -1.52 -3.70 -8.34
CA GLY A 96 -0.47 -4.46 -7.66
C GLY A 96 0.53 -5.12 -8.59
N ASN A 97 0.11 -5.52 -9.80
CA ASN A 97 0.99 -6.11 -10.81
C ASN A 97 1.71 -5.08 -11.68
N ALA A 98 1.34 -3.82 -11.60
CA ALA A 98 1.93 -2.80 -12.43
C ALA A 98 3.37 -2.47 -12.02
N VAL A 99 4.22 -2.21 -12.98
CA VAL A 99 5.46 -1.47 -12.75
C VAL A 99 5.08 -0.01 -12.55
N PRO A 100 5.55 0.65 -11.46
CA PRO A 100 5.23 2.06 -11.23
C PRO A 100 5.61 2.93 -12.44
N PRO A 101 4.68 3.72 -13.00
CA PRO A 101 4.95 4.49 -14.21
C PRO A 101 6.17 5.40 -14.13
N LYS A 102 6.37 6.08 -13.02
CA LYS A 102 7.55 6.94 -12.83
C LYS A 102 8.85 6.17 -12.75
N LEU A 103 8.83 4.97 -12.20
CA LEU A 103 9.99 4.08 -12.17
C LEU A 103 10.34 3.61 -13.60
N ALA A 104 9.33 3.21 -14.37
CA ALA A 104 9.50 2.80 -15.75
C ALA A 104 10.04 3.96 -16.61
N GLU A 105 9.52 5.17 -16.43
CA GLU A 105 10.01 6.37 -17.11
C GLU A 105 11.48 6.65 -16.79
N PHE A 106 11.87 6.58 -15.53
CA PHE A 106 13.25 6.79 -15.09
C PHE A 106 14.21 5.82 -15.78
N TYR A 107 13.90 4.51 -15.74
CA TYR A 107 14.76 3.50 -16.35
C TYR A 107 14.76 3.57 -17.88
N SER A 108 13.64 3.92 -18.49
CA SER A 108 13.57 4.10 -19.95
C SER A 108 14.47 5.23 -20.41
N ARG A 109 14.48 6.34 -19.72
CA ARG A 109 15.38 7.47 -20.00
C ARG A 109 16.85 7.10 -19.80
N TYR A 110 17.15 6.38 -18.74
CA TYR A 110 18.50 5.90 -18.46
C TYR A 110 19.02 4.98 -19.57
N LEU A 111 18.22 3.99 -19.97
CA LEU A 111 18.58 3.06 -21.05
C LEU A 111 18.72 3.79 -22.40
N TRP A 112 17.81 4.68 -22.72
CA TRP A 112 17.88 5.48 -23.95
C TRP A 112 19.18 6.27 -24.04
N ASN A 113 19.56 6.95 -22.98
CA ASN A 113 20.79 7.70 -22.92
C ASN A 113 22.07 6.83 -22.95
N SER A 114 21.95 5.56 -22.57
CA SER A 114 23.05 4.60 -22.59
C SER A 114 23.32 3.99 -23.96
N VAL A 115 22.33 3.97 -24.84
CA VAL A 115 22.42 3.35 -26.18
C VAL A 115 22.44 4.36 -27.32
N SER A 116 22.25 5.62 -27.03
CA SER A 116 22.28 6.70 -28.04
C SER A 116 23.56 7.51 -28.03
#